data_218c9e856aa9d8a294bb61782ba96817
#
_entry.id   218c9e856aa9d8a294bb61782ba96817
#
_cell.length_a   1.000
_cell.length_b   1.000
_cell.length_c   1.000
_cell.angle_alpha   90.00
_cell.angle_beta   90.00
_cell.angle_gamma   90.00
#
_symmetry.space_group_name_H-M   'P 1'
#
loop_
_entity.id
_entity.type
_entity.pdbx_description
1 polymer ?
#
loop_
_entity_poly.entity_id
_entity_poly.type
_entity_poly.pdbx_seq_one_letter_code
_entity_poly.pdbx_strand_id
1 'polypeptide(L)'
;MKHISIIILIISVVICGALAGITAAAKMPSEPAVLPSPTPEATPSQPVQELNSIGFYEGAGGNYTKNGDMLYFIQEDGAIACAPVRGGETVRLTQAGNRSWLNVIGNRLYWIETNGIYTMELPQGEETKLSSLSATKLEVRADGAYYLCSGAIWYCSLSGENEQLIYNGAADFMLCSDLVIAARENREYGFDLISIGSAEPFITRAAAFTVLNDDICAITDSGVVFASAADLETVSAGAGFERLPQSMAICSDGLLYVPRGEERLVLRARDGTEQTVLRGVQSPAVIEDTVIFRRNDELYCCLCSGWSIRRLSDGMPEESAEGKLECSVILLEGGKTSLRAGESTYLTVVTDSVSAGAEQLEQLALLIKDETVIKAEIAGDRICITALEAGNTIFRAATAQKNVFAELLFTVE
;
A
#
# COMPACT_ATOMS: atom_id res chain seq x y z
N MET A 1 58.28 3.83 34.54
CA MET A 1 57.24 4.51 33.75
C MET A 1 57.73 5.11 32.41
N LYS A 2 59.01 5.47 32.25
CA LYS A 2 59.54 6.02 30.97
C LYS A 2 59.64 4.99 29.82
N HIS A 3 59.85 3.72 30.11
CA HIS A 3 59.98 2.68 29.08
C HIS A 3 58.63 2.22 28.46
N ILE A 4 57.52 2.32 29.20
CA ILE A 4 56.16 1.95 28.69
C ILE A 4 55.70 2.98 27.68
N SER A 5 55.96 4.27 27.88
CA SER A 5 55.55 5.34 26.95
C SER A 5 56.25 5.25 25.59
N ILE A 6 57.51 4.77 25.57
CA ILE A 6 58.28 4.60 24.33
C ILE A 6 57.74 3.41 23.51
N ILE A 7 57.37 2.31 24.19
CA ILE A 7 56.78 1.12 23.52
C ILE A 7 55.44 1.44 22.89
N ILE A 8 54.56 2.21 23.56
CA ILE A 8 53.27 2.63 23.02
C ILE A 8 53.46 3.55 21.80
N LEU A 9 54.46 4.44 21.83
CA LEU A 9 54.75 5.33 20.70
C LEU A 9 55.24 4.55 19.47
N ILE A 10 56.12 3.53 19.68
CA ILE A 10 56.64 2.70 18.58
C ILE A 10 55.52 1.84 17.96
N ILE A 11 54.61 1.30 18.76
CA ILE A 11 53.45 0.51 18.26
C ILE A 11 52.50 1.42 17.47
N SER A 12 52.23 2.64 17.93
CA SER A 12 51.38 3.59 17.21
C SER A 12 51.98 4.00 15.86
N VAL A 13 53.30 4.19 15.75
CA VAL A 13 53.94 4.52 14.48
C VAL A 13 53.96 3.34 13.51
N VAL A 14 54.08 2.12 13.99
CA VAL A 14 54.03 0.91 13.14
C VAL A 14 52.61 0.66 12.61
N ILE A 15 51.57 0.89 13.42
CA ILE A 15 50.18 0.75 13.00
C ILE A 15 49.80 1.85 11.96
N CYS A 16 50.23 3.10 12.18
CA CYS A 16 50.00 4.16 11.19
C CYS A 16 50.79 3.94 9.89
N GLY A 17 52.00 3.39 9.96
CA GLY A 17 52.76 3.04 8.76
C GLY A 17 52.19 1.88 7.96
N ALA A 18 51.62 0.89 8.62
CA ALA A 18 50.95 -0.24 7.96
C ALA A 18 49.62 0.16 7.27
N LEU A 19 48.88 1.10 7.87
CA LEU A 19 47.64 1.66 7.26
C LEU A 19 47.95 2.58 6.07
N ALA A 20 49.03 3.32 6.06
CA ALA A 20 49.44 4.14 4.92
C ALA A 20 49.95 3.35 3.71
N GLY A 21 50.42 2.13 3.91
CA GLY A 21 50.91 1.23 2.84
C GLY A 21 49.79 0.50 2.09
N ILE A 22 48.60 0.38 2.70
CA ILE A 22 47.43 -0.33 2.08
C ILE A 22 46.60 0.59 1.19
N THR A 23 46.71 1.92 1.38
CA THR A 23 45.92 2.88 0.57
C THR A 23 46.53 3.22 -0.81
N ALA A 24 47.69 2.69 -1.17
CA ALA A 24 48.36 3.02 -2.43
C ALA A 24 48.12 2.03 -3.58
N ALA A 25 47.31 0.97 -3.39
CA ALA A 25 47.14 -0.06 -4.41
C ALA A 25 45.67 -0.27 -4.90
N ALA A 26 44.71 0.50 -4.43
CA ALA A 26 43.34 0.47 -4.98
C ALA A 26 43.16 1.58 -6.01
N LYS A 27 43.62 1.33 -7.26
CA LYS A 27 43.21 2.11 -8.43
C LYS A 27 41.73 1.85 -8.66
N MET A 28 40.87 2.76 -8.21
CA MET A 28 39.44 2.72 -8.56
C MET A 28 39.29 2.78 -10.09
N PRO A 29 38.49 1.91 -10.69
CA PRO A 29 38.06 2.15 -12.04
C PRO A 29 37.05 3.31 -12.00
N SER A 30 37.44 4.43 -12.58
CA SER A 30 36.57 5.53 -12.91
C SER A 30 35.80 5.17 -14.15
N GLU A 31 34.57 4.63 -13.97
CA GLU A 31 33.44 4.78 -14.89
C GLU A 31 32.25 4.04 -14.26
N PRO A 32 31.07 4.67 -14.14
CA PRO A 32 29.87 3.91 -13.77
C PRO A 32 29.63 2.88 -14.86
N ALA A 33 29.53 1.62 -14.50
CA ALA A 33 29.10 0.56 -15.41
C ALA A 33 27.70 0.94 -15.93
N VAL A 34 27.65 1.38 -17.18
CA VAL A 34 26.39 1.45 -17.94
C VAL A 34 25.88 0.00 -18.03
N LEU A 35 24.79 -0.27 -17.33
CA LEU A 35 24.07 -1.54 -17.50
C LEU A 35 23.74 -1.68 -19.00
N PRO A 36 24.05 -2.81 -19.64
CA PRO A 36 23.63 -3.07 -20.99
C PRO A 36 22.10 -3.07 -21.01
N SER A 37 21.47 -2.14 -21.74
CA SER A 37 20.04 -2.20 -22.06
C SER A 37 19.73 -3.59 -22.62
N PRO A 38 18.78 -4.34 -22.05
CA PRO A 38 18.34 -5.57 -22.67
C PRO A 38 17.70 -5.24 -24.00
N THR A 39 18.23 -5.84 -25.07
CA THR A 39 17.60 -5.82 -26.38
C THR A 39 16.24 -6.51 -26.26
N PRO A 40 15.12 -5.87 -26.66
CA PRO A 40 13.81 -6.47 -26.51
C PRO A 40 13.66 -7.63 -27.51
N GLU A 41 13.83 -8.85 -27.06
CA GLU A 41 13.19 -10.00 -27.70
C GLU A 41 11.71 -9.98 -27.29
N ALA A 42 10.83 -9.91 -28.29
CA ALA A 42 9.39 -9.92 -28.10
C ALA A 42 8.94 -11.26 -27.51
N THR A 43 8.84 -11.31 -26.20
CA THR A 43 8.19 -12.40 -25.45
C THR A 43 6.69 -12.08 -25.37
N PRO A 44 5.78 -13.09 -25.53
CA PRO A 44 4.34 -12.84 -25.41
C PRO A 44 4.04 -12.22 -24.05
N SER A 45 3.27 -11.13 -24.05
CA SER A 45 2.84 -10.38 -22.88
C SER A 45 2.21 -11.32 -21.83
N GLN A 46 2.98 -11.70 -20.83
CA GLN A 46 2.40 -12.15 -19.57
C GLN A 46 1.65 -10.97 -18.96
N PRO A 47 0.51 -11.22 -18.30
CA PRO A 47 -0.18 -10.14 -17.59
C PRO A 47 0.82 -9.46 -16.65
N VAL A 48 0.90 -8.13 -16.72
CA VAL A 48 1.72 -7.31 -15.84
C VAL A 48 1.35 -7.70 -14.42
N GLN A 49 2.29 -8.28 -13.71
CA GLN A 49 2.09 -8.67 -12.32
C GLN A 49 2.08 -7.37 -11.51
N GLU A 50 0.91 -7.01 -11.00
CA GLU A 50 0.73 -5.79 -10.21
C GLU A 50 1.65 -5.83 -8.98
N LEU A 51 2.37 -4.75 -8.77
CA LEU A 51 3.26 -4.58 -7.62
C LEU A 51 2.41 -4.40 -6.35
N ASN A 52 2.75 -5.10 -5.29
CA ASN A 52 2.12 -4.89 -3.99
C ASN A 52 2.51 -3.52 -3.44
N SER A 53 1.57 -2.58 -3.37
CA SER A 53 1.80 -1.33 -2.68
C SER A 53 1.64 -1.52 -1.18
N ILE A 54 2.73 -1.49 -0.45
CA ILE A 54 2.70 -1.55 1.00
C ILE A 54 3.14 -0.19 1.50
N GLY A 55 2.18 0.72 1.62
CA GLY A 55 2.40 2.04 2.13
C GLY A 55 2.10 2.11 3.61
N PHE A 56 3.08 1.89 4.48
CA PHE A 56 2.93 2.15 5.90
C PHE A 56 4.08 2.95 6.45
N TYR A 57 3.72 4.06 7.07
CA TYR A 57 4.68 4.93 7.74
C TYR A 57 5.11 4.43 9.13
N GLU A 58 4.38 3.56 9.81
CA GLU A 58 4.82 2.92 11.06
C GLU A 58 4.21 1.52 11.23
N GLY A 59 5.06 0.50 11.31
CA GLY A 59 4.87 -0.71 12.09
C GLY A 59 4.21 -1.92 11.45
N ALA A 60 3.63 -1.83 10.26
CA ALA A 60 3.03 -3.01 9.62
C ALA A 60 3.86 -3.54 8.44
N GLY A 61 5.15 -3.28 8.43
CA GLY A 61 6.06 -3.56 7.33
C GLY A 61 5.80 -4.87 6.62
N GLY A 62 5.02 -4.83 5.56
CA GLY A 62 4.82 -5.94 4.66
C GLY A 62 4.23 -7.21 5.26
N ASN A 63 3.31 -7.10 6.21
CA ASN A 63 2.69 -8.28 6.81
C ASN A 63 1.63 -8.94 5.93
N TYR A 64 1.27 -8.31 4.82
CA TYR A 64 0.24 -8.77 3.90
C TYR A 64 0.75 -8.70 2.47
N THR A 65 0.34 -9.67 1.65
CA THR A 65 0.57 -9.66 0.20
C THR A 65 -0.54 -10.44 -0.50
N LYS A 66 -0.80 -10.16 -1.75
CA LYS A 66 -1.91 -10.75 -2.52
C LYS A 66 -1.38 -11.36 -3.82
N ASN A 67 -1.96 -12.47 -4.22
CA ASN A 67 -1.75 -13.06 -5.54
C ASN A 67 -3.09 -13.57 -6.08
N GLY A 68 -3.64 -12.88 -7.06
CA GLY A 68 -5.01 -13.10 -7.54
C GLY A 68 -6.03 -12.97 -6.40
N ASP A 69 -6.85 -14.00 -6.22
CA ASP A 69 -7.88 -14.04 -5.17
C ASP A 69 -7.37 -14.53 -3.80
N MET A 70 -6.06 -14.76 -3.64
CA MET A 70 -5.47 -15.23 -2.38
C MET A 70 -4.69 -14.14 -1.69
N LEU A 71 -5.04 -13.88 -0.43
CA LEU A 71 -4.30 -13.06 0.51
C LEU A 71 -3.36 -13.96 1.31
N TYR A 72 -2.11 -13.54 1.43
CA TYR A 72 -1.11 -14.15 2.32
C TYR A 72 -0.77 -13.14 3.41
N PHE A 73 -0.65 -13.60 4.64
CA PHE A 73 -0.42 -12.71 5.78
C PHE A 73 0.38 -13.38 6.89
N ILE A 74 1.04 -12.56 7.68
CA ILE A 74 1.77 -12.99 8.87
C ILE A 74 0.82 -12.89 10.06
N GLN A 75 0.63 -14.03 10.75
CA GLN A 75 -0.16 -14.13 11.96
C GLN A 75 0.59 -13.53 13.17
N GLU A 76 -0.09 -13.39 14.31
CA GLU A 76 0.50 -12.82 15.53
C GLU A 76 1.69 -13.62 16.07
N ASP A 77 1.70 -14.93 15.87
CA ASP A 77 2.81 -15.80 16.24
C ASP A 77 3.94 -15.82 15.19
N GLY A 78 3.81 -15.01 14.15
CA GLY A 78 4.76 -14.90 13.04
C GLY A 78 4.69 -16.02 12.02
N ALA A 79 3.69 -16.90 12.07
CA ALA A 79 3.44 -17.86 11.02
C ALA A 79 2.86 -17.16 9.77
N ILE A 80 3.19 -17.67 8.59
CA ILE A 80 2.53 -17.24 7.36
C ILE A 80 1.28 -18.10 7.17
N ALA A 81 0.18 -17.45 6.85
CA ALA A 81 -1.09 -18.06 6.50
C ALA A 81 -1.65 -17.46 5.21
N CYS A 82 -2.62 -18.14 4.61
CA CYS A 82 -3.36 -17.61 3.47
C CYS A 82 -4.86 -17.84 3.64
N ALA A 83 -5.64 -16.97 3.00
CA ALA A 83 -7.08 -17.08 2.89
C ALA A 83 -7.56 -16.44 1.57
N PRO A 84 -8.72 -16.84 1.04
CA PRO A 84 -9.32 -16.11 -0.08
C PRO A 84 -9.62 -14.65 0.32
N VAL A 85 -9.36 -13.69 -0.57
CA VAL A 85 -9.67 -12.25 -0.34
C VAL A 85 -11.15 -12.04 -0.03
N ARG A 86 -12.02 -12.89 -0.61
CA ARG A 86 -13.46 -12.85 -0.34
C ARG A 86 -13.87 -13.49 0.99
N GLY A 87 -12.87 -13.90 1.78
CA GLY A 87 -13.06 -14.65 3.02
C GLY A 87 -13.26 -16.14 2.79
N GLY A 88 -12.92 -16.93 3.79
CA GLY A 88 -12.99 -18.39 3.76
C GLY A 88 -12.01 -19.03 4.74
N GLU A 89 -11.79 -20.33 4.59
CA GLU A 89 -10.87 -21.06 5.44
C GLU A 89 -9.46 -20.49 5.38
N THR A 90 -8.91 -20.16 6.54
CA THR A 90 -7.53 -19.74 6.67
C THR A 90 -6.62 -20.97 6.78
N VAL A 91 -5.70 -21.09 5.85
CA VAL A 91 -4.70 -22.16 5.80
C VAL A 91 -3.36 -21.67 6.30
N ARG A 92 -2.82 -22.32 7.31
CA ARG A 92 -1.48 -22.03 7.83
C ARG A 92 -0.43 -22.70 6.94
N LEU A 93 0.55 -21.94 6.47
CA LEU A 93 1.58 -22.40 5.54
C LEU A 93 2.91 -22.71 6.24
N THR A 94 3.24 -21.98 7.32
CA THR A 94 4.52 -22.14 8.02
C THR A 94 4.32 -22.29 9.52
N GLN A 95 5.38 -22.69 10.23
CA GLN A 95 5.42 -22.67 11.69
C GLN A 95 5.54 -21.23 12.21
N ALA A 96 5.36 -21.02 13.52
CA ALA A 96 5.62 -19.77 14.21
C ALA A 96 7.06 -19.30 13.96
N GLY A 97 7.25 -17.97 13.83
CA GLY A 97 8.57 -17.40 13.52
C GLY A 97 8.62 -15.89 13.78
N ASN A 98 9.75 -15.27 13.47
CA ASN A 98 9.90 -13.82 13.51
C ASN A 98 10.04 -13.31 12.08
N ARG A 99 8.92 -13.14 11.40
CA ARG A 99 8.82 -12.81 9.98
C ARG A 99 8.28 -11.41 9.76
N SER A 100 8.73 -10.79 8.70
CA SER A 100 8.25 -9.48 8.23
C SER A 100 8.45 -9.35 6.72
N TRP A 101 7.87 -8.32 6.12
CA TRP A 101 8.06 -8.00 4.70
C TRP A 101 7.71 -9.14 3.76
N LEU A 102 6.49 -9.66 3.90
CA LEU A 102 5.96 -10.73 3.07
C LEU A 102 5.68 -10.23 1.65
N ASN A 103 6.17 -10.97 0.67
CA ASN A 103 5.93 -10.74 -0.75
C ASN A 103 5.54 -12.03 -1.42
N VAL A 104 4.79 -11.95 -2.53
CA VAL A 104 4.47 -13.09 -3.39
C VAL A 104 4.72 -12.74 -4.84
N ILE A 105 5.43 -13.63 -5.55
CA ILE A 105 5.66 -13.52 -6.99
C ILE A 105 5.43 -14.90 -7.62
N GLY A 106 4.49 -14.98 -8.56
CA GLY A 106 4.09 -16.25 -9.15
C GLY A 106 3.61 -17.25 -8.10
N ASN A 107 4.29 -18.37 -7.96
CA ASN A 107 4.00 -19.41 -6.97
C ASN A 107 4.98 -19.40 -5.79
N ARG A 108 5.65 -18.30 -5.50
CA ARG A 108 6.64 -18.23 -4.43
C ARG A 108 6.40 -17.09 -3.48
N LEU A 109 6.58 -17.37 -2.18
CA LEU A 109 6.63 -16.39 -1.10
C LEU A 109 8.07 -16.00 -0.79
N TYR A 110 8.24 -14.74 -0.37
CA TYR A 110 9.52 -14.18 0.09
C TYR A 110 9.25 -13.36 1.36
N TRP A 111 10.14 -13.46 2.34
CA TRP A 111 10.02 -12.72 3.61
C TRP A 111 11.38 -12.51 4.27
N ILE A 112 11.40 -11.62 5.24
CA ILE A 112 12.57 -11.41 6.10
C ILE A 112 12.41 -12.20 7.39
N GLU A 113 13.49 -12.81 7.84
CA GLU A 113 13.72 -13.27 9.20
C GLU A 113 14.95 -12.61 9.80
N THR A 114 15.15 -12.79 11.12
CA THR A 114 16.27 -12.16 11.85
C THR A 114 17.64 -12.41 11.20
N ASN A 115 17.81 -13.54 10.54
CA ASN A 115 19.10 -14.00 10.02
C ASN A 115 19.18 -14.00 8.47
N GLY A 116 18.25 -13.34 7.80
CA GLY A 116 18.27 -13.23 6.33
C GLY A 116 16.92 -13.17 5.65
N ILE A 117 16.94 -13.31 4.36
CA ILE A 117 15.76 -13.36 3.50
C ILE A 117 15.49 -14.80 3.13
N TYR A 118 14.23 -15.19 3.16
CA TYR A 118 13.77 -16.54 2.88
C TYR A 118 12.75 -16.58 1.76
N THR A 119 12.61 -17.74 1.15
CA THR A 119 11.60 -18.01 0.12
C THR A 119 11.05 -19.43 0.27
N MET A 120 9.81 -19.62 -0.17
CA MET A 120 9.10 -20.90 -0.18
C MET A 120 8.22 -21.01 -1.41
N GLU A 121 8.20 -22.16 -2.04
CA GLU A 121 7.26 -22.46 -3.13
C GLU A 121 5.87 -22.79 -2.56
N LEU A 122 4.84 -22.20 -3.14
CA LEU A 122 3.46 -22.45 -2.76
C LEU A 122 2.93 -23.76 -3.33
N PRO A 123 2.02 -24.48 -2.63
CA PRO A 123 1.44 -24.11 -1.34
C PRO A 123 2.23 -24.63 -0.13
N GLN A 124 3.19 -25.52 -0.26
CA GLN A 124 3.86 -26.22 0.85
C GLN A 124 5.31 -26.63 0.50
N GLY A 125 6.06 -25.75 -0.15
CA GLY A 125 7.48 -25.98 -0.42
C GLY A 125 8.34 -25.91 0.86
N GLU A 126 9.60 -26.29 0.72
CA GLU A 126 10.59 -26.12 1.78
C GLU A 126 11.01 -24.63 1.88
N GLU A 127 11.16 -24.15 3.12
CA GLU A 127 11.72 -22.82 3.36
C GLU A 127 13.22 -22.82 3.01
N THR A 128 13.62 -21.99 2.08
CA THR A 128 15.02 -21.85 1.63
C THR A 128 15.51 -20.44 1.84
N LYS A 129 16.77 -20.31 2.25
CA LYS A 129 17.41 -19.00 2.45
C LYS A 129 17.86 -18.42 1.11
N LEU A 130 17.38 -17.23 0.79
CA LEU A 130 17.73 -16.48 -0.42
C LEU A 130 19.00 -15.62 -0.21
N SER A 131 19.06 -14.91 0.92
CA SER A 131 20.22 -14.07 1.31
C SER A 131 20.49 -14.19 2.80
N SER A 132 21.77 -14.03 3.18
CA SER A 132 22.20 -14.02 4.58
C SER A 132 22.32 -12.60 5.16
N LEU A 133 22.05 -11.56 4.38
CA LEU A 133 22.06 -10.18 4.86
C LEU A 133 20.82 -9.90 5.73
N SER A 134 21.04 -9.27 6.87
CA SER A 134 19.97 -8.84 7.78
C SER A 134 19.26 -7.62 7.20
N ALA A 135 18.24 -7.86 6.40
CA ALA A 135 17.44 -6.84 5.77
C ALA A 135 16.41 -6.25 6.75
N THR A 136 16.12 -4.95 6.59
CA THR A 136 15.06 -4.25 7.32
C THR A 136 13.82 -3.99 6.47
N LYS A 137 13.93 -4.10 5.15
CA LYS A 137 12.86 -3.97 4.17
C LYS A 137 13.13 -4.88 2.99
N LEU A 138 12.08 -5.46 2.41
CA LEU A 138 12.14 -6.34 1.25
C LEU A 138 10.98 -6.01 0.32
N GLU A 139 11.30 -5.77 -0.94
CA GLU A 139 10.33 -5.71 -2.03
C GLU A 139 10.80 -6.63 -3.15
N VAL A 140 9.86 -7.40 -3.70
CA VAL A 140 10.20 -8.42 -4.72
C VAL A 140 9.40 -8.12 -5.98
N ARG A 141 10.10 -8.16 -7.11
CA ARG A 141 9.57 -7.99 -8.45
C ARG A 141 9.97 -9.18 -9.32
N ALA A 142 9.40 -9.31 -10.51
CA ALA A 142 9.69 -10.43 -11.42
C ALA A 142 11.18 -10.54 -11.80
N ASP A 143 11.92 -9.44 -11.80
CA ASP A 143 13.36 -9.40 -12.12
C ASP A 143 14.26 -9.75 -10.93
N GLY A 144 13.78 -9.65 -9.67
CA GLY A 144 14.56 -9.98 -8.49
C GLY A 144 14.02 -9.46 -7.17
N ALA A 145 14.78 -9.69 -6.12
CA ALA A 145 14.53 -9.22 -4.78
C ALA A 145 15.41 -8.01 -4.46
N TYR A 146 14.78 -6.94 -4.00
CA TYR A 146 15.40 -5.70 -3.57
C TYR A 146 15.23 -5.55 -2.06
N TYR A 147 16.28 -5.18 -1.35
CA TYR A 147 16.19 -5.10 0.10
C TYR A 147 17.13 -4.07 0.70
N LEU A 148 16.68 -3.49 1.81
CA LEU A 148 17.44 -2.51 2.58
C LEU A 148 18.24 -3.22 3.66
N CYS A 149 19.55 -3.06 3.65
CA CYS A 149 20.46 -3.58 4.67
C CYS A 149 21.50 -2.52 5.03
N SER A 150 21.57 -2.13 6.30
CA SER A 150 22.57 -1.19 6.82
C SER A 150 22.65 0.14 6.04
N GLY A 151 21.53 0.70 5.66
CA GLY A 151 21.45 1.97 4.92
C GLY A 151 21.85 1.85 3.44
N ALA A 152 21.80 0.65 2.90
CA ALA A 152 22.11 0.40 1.50
C ALA A 152 21.04 -0.49 0.86
N ILE A 153 20.74 -0.24 -0.38
CA ILE A 153 19.80 -1.04 -1.19
C ILE A 153 20.61 -2.09 -1.94
N TRP A 154 20.23 -3.34 -1.73
CA TRP A 154 20.82 -4.50 -2.36
C TRP A 154 19.83 -5.14 -3.31
N TYR A 155 20.33 -5.87 -4.25
CA TYR A 155 19.59 -6.68 -5.22
C TYR A 155 20.16 -8.10 -5.26
N CYS A 156 19.30 -9.10 -5.42
CA CYS A 156 19.67 -10.43 -5.89
C CYS A 156 18.59 -10.99 -6.83
N SER A 157 18.96 -11.96 -7.66
CA SER A 157 17.98 -12.69 -8.45
C SER A 157 17.01 -13.47 -7.57
N LEU A 158 15.87 -13.93 -8.10
CA LEU A 158 14.90 -14.75 -7.37
C LEU A 158 15.44 -16.12 -6.95
N SER A 159 16.61 -16.53 -7.46
CA SER A 159 17.36 -17.72 -7.01
C SER A 159 18.37 -17.42 -5.89
N GLY A 160 18.55 -16.16 -5.49
CA GLY A 160 19.56 -15.71 -4.52
C GLY A 160 20.94 -15.50 -5.12
N GLU A 161 21.09 -15.61 -6.42
CA GLU A 161 22.34 -15.36 -7.14
C GLU A 161 22.49 -13.87 -7.48
N ASN A 162 23.71 -13.48 -7.88
CA ASN A 162 24.02 -12.12 -8.32
C ASN A 162 23.72 -11.04 -7.27
N GLU A 163 23.96 -11.36 -5.99
CA GLU A 163 23.80 -10.40 -4.90
C GLU A 163 24.76 -9.22 -5.10
N GLN A 164 24.21 -8.01 -5.18
CA GLN A 164 24.99 -6.79 -5.44
C GLN A 164 24.39 -5.57 -4.75
N LEU A 165 25.26 -4.65 -4.39
CA LEU A 165 24.90 -3.32 -3.90
C LEU A 165 24.50 -2.45 -5.09
N ILE A 166 23.28 -1.88 -5.06
CA ILE A 166 22.78 -0.99 -6.11
C ILE A 166 22.73 0.48 -5.70
N TYR A 167 22.57 0.78 -4.40
CA TYR A 167 22.57 2.16 -3.91
C TYR A 167 23.04 2.20 -2.45
N ASN A 168 23.81 3.23 -2.08
CA ASN A 168 24.30 3.44 -0.72
C ASN A 168 23.78 4.75 -0.13
N GLY A 169 23.46 4.78 1.14
CA GLY A 169 22.95 5.95 1.85
C GLY A 169 21.43 6.11 1.73
N ALA A 170 20.70 5.01 1.53
CA ALA A 170 19.25 5.00 1.58
C ALA A 170 18.75 4.82 3.02
N ALA A 171 17.81 5.65 3.43
CA ALA A 171 17.05 5.44 4.67
C ALA A 171 15.85 4.52 4.43
N ASP A 172 15.29 4.56 3.22
CA ASP A 172 14.17 3.72 2.76
C ASP A 172 14.23 3.58 1.23
N PHE A 173 13.39 2.71 0.66
CA PHE A 173 13.22 2.60 -0.79
C PHE A 173 11.84 2.04 -1.12
N MET A 174 11.39 2.22 -2.35
CA MET A 174 10.20 1.56 -2.92
C MET A 174 10.43 1.22 -4.39
N LEU A 175 9.79 0.15 -4.84
CA LEU A 175 9.71 -0.20 -6.25
C LEU A 175 8.49 0.47 -6.88
N CYS A 176 8.69 1.15 -8.00
CA CYS A 176 7.64 1.84 -8.75
C CYS A 176 7.80 1.48 -10.22
N SER A 177 6.93 0.63 -10.75
CA SER A 177 7.09 0.08 -12.09
C SER A 177 8.50 -0.49 -12.30
N ASP A 178 9.24 -0.02 -13.27
CA ASP A 178 10.63 -0.42 -13.51
C ASP A 178 11.66 0.34 -12.67
N LEU A 179 11.23 1.36 -11.93
CA LEU A 179 12.12 2.20 -11.13
C LEU A 179 12.36 1.60 -9.75
N VAL A 180 13.53 1.87 -9.22
CA VAL A 180 13.84 1.75 -7.80
C VAL A 180 14.00 3.16 -7.25
N ILE A 181 13.13 3.55 -6.33
CA ILE A 181 13.13 4.86 -5.70
C ILE A 181 13.81 4.75 -4.35
N ALA A 182 14.93 5.41 -4.19
CA ALA A 182 15.62 5.53 -2.92
C ALA A 182 15.18 6.80 -2.18
N ALA A 183 14.90 6.68 -0.88
CA ALA A 183 14.72 7.79 0.02
C ALA A 183 16.04 8.05 0.75
N ARG A 184 16.68 9.18 0.46
CA ARG A 184 17.89 9.62 1.12
C ARG A 184 17.55 10.68 2.16
N GLU A 185 18.11 10.57 3.36
CA GLU A 185 17.91 11.60 4.39
C GLU A 185 18.29 12.99 3.87
N ASN A 186 17.37 13.94 4.01
CA ASN A 186 17.60 15.34 3.73
C ASN A 186 18.06 16.03 5.00
N ARG A 187 19.10 16.89 4.91
CA ARG A 187 19.68 17.58 6.07
C ARG A 187 18.74 18.56 6.77
N GLU A 188 17.75 19.07 6.05
CA GLU A 188 16.82 20.07 6.57
C GLU A 188 15.53 19.43 7.08
N TYR A 189 14.97 18.50 6.31
CA TYR A 189 13.69 17.87 6.65
C TYR A 189 13.44 16.61 5.82
N GLY A 190 13.06 15.51 6.49
CA GLY A 190 12.58 14.29 5.85
C GLY A 190 13.58 13.66 4.88
N PHE A 191 13.11 13.35 3.68
CA PHE A 191 13.84 12.60 2.68
C PHE A 191 13.82 13.29 1.31
N ASP A 192 14.88 13.08 0.55
CA ASP A 192 14.91 13.31 -0.89
C ASP A 192 14.60 11.99 -1.60
N LEU A 193 13.63 11.98 -2.52
CA LEU A 193 13.29 10.83 -3.33
C LEU A 193 14.05 10.87 -4.65
N ILE A 194 14.82 9.83 -4.91
CA ILE A 194 15.75 9.72 -6.04
C ILE A 194 15.45 8.44 -6.79
N SER A 195 15.22 8.51 -8.09
CA SER A 195 15.23 7.32 -8.94
C SER A 195 16.69 6.84 -9.10
N ILE A 196 16.96 5.57 -8.81
CA ILE A 196 18.32 5.03 -8.95
C ILE A 196 18.78 5.17 -10.40
N GLY A 197 19.98 5.74 -10.57
CA GLY A 197 20.51 6.12 -11.88
C GLY A 197 20.34 7.61 -12.22
N SER A 198 19.48 8.33 -11.48
CA SER A 198 19.41 9.80 -11.56
C SER A 198 20.41 10.46 -10.60
N ALA A 199 20.94 11.62 -11.00
CA ALA A 199 21.82 12.42 -10.15
C ALA A 199 21.05 13.31 -9.17
N GLU A 200 19.83 13.73 -9.55
CA GLU A 200 19.03 14.71 -8.82
C GLU A 200 17.74 14.07 -8.27
N PRO A 201 17.28 14.50 -7.10
CA PRO A 201 15.99 14.10 -6.58
C PRO A 201 14.85 14.71 -7.41
N PHE A 202 13.77 13.95 -7.61
CA PHE A 202 12.55 14.44 -8.24
C PHE A 202 11.52 14.96 -7.23
N ILE A 203 11.59 14.51 -5.98
CA ILE A 203 10.87 15.08 -4.84
C ILE A 203 11.88 15.34 -3.73
N THR A 204 11.84 16.52 -3.15
CA THR A 204 12.68 16.91 -2.02
C THR A 204 11.86 17.11 -0.77
N ARG A 205 12.46 16.87 0.40
CA ARG A 205 11.87 17.17 1.71
C ARG A 205 10.54 16.43 1.95
N ALA A 206 10.46 15.18 1.50
CA ALA A 206 9.33 14.31 1.78
C ALA A 206 9.36 13.84 3.24
N ALA A 207 8.29 14.07 4.00
CA ALA A 207 8.12 13.53 5.35
C ALA A 207 7.69 12.06 5.33
N ALA A 208 6.92 11.68 4.30
CA ALA A 208 6.46 10.32 4.05
C ALA A 208 6.19 10.14 2.55
N PHE A 209 6.24 8.93 2.07
CA PHE A 209 5.91 8.60 0.69
C PHE A 209 5.35 7.18 0.57
N THR A 210 4.64 6.93 -0.51
CA THR A 210 4.06 5.63 -0.86
C THR A 210 3.96 5.51 -2.37
N VAL A 211 3.90 4.27 -2.86
CA VAL A 211 3.90 3.94 -4.28
C VAL A 211 2.81 2.92 -4.56
N LEU A 212 2.16 3.03 -5.71
CA LEU A 212 1.28 2.00 -6.26
C LEU A 212 1.43 2.00 -7.79
N ASN A 213 1.88 0.87 -8.34
CA ASN A 213 2.15 0.73 -9.78
C ASN A 213 3.07 1.86 -10.29
N ASP A 214 2.56 2.74 -11.14
CA ASP A 214 3.27 3.87 -11.72
C ASP A 214 3.10 5.18 -10.94
N ASP A 215 2.28 5.19 -9.90
CA ASP A 215 1.95 6.37 -9.11
C ASP A 215 2.79 6.44 -7.82
N ILE A 216 3.32 7.61 -7.55
CA ILE A 216 4.06 7.95 -6.33
C ILE A 216 3.29 9.06 -5.63
N CYS A 217 3.08 8.93 -4.33
CA CYS A 217 2.53 10.00 -3.51
C CYS A 217 3.49 10.32 -2.36
N ALA A 218 3.75 11.60 -2.15
CA ALA A 218 4.58 12.05 -1.04
C ALA A 218 3.91 13.21 -0.27
N ILE A 219 4.15 13.24 1.03
CA ILE A 219 3.83 14.36 1.90
C ILE A 219 5.10 15.17 2.07
N THR A 220 5.11 16.39 1.58
CA THR A 220 6.23 17.32 1.69
C THR A 220 5.88 18.46 2.66
N ASP A 221 6.84 19.32 2.95
CA ASP A 221 6.61 20.55 3.70
C ASP A 221 5.69 21.55 2.97
N SER A 222 5.59 21.44 1.65
CA SER A 222 4.72 22.27 0.81
C SER A 222 3.32 21.69 0.59
N GLY A 223 3.10 20.42 0.91
CA GLY A 223 1.80 19.76 0.73
C GLY A 223 1.90 18.30 0.29
N VAL A 224 0.77 17.77 -0.16
CA VAL A 224 0.69 16.44 -0.77
C VAL A 224 0.98 16.58 -2.25
N VAL A 225 1.90 15.76 -2.75
CA VAL A 225 2.28 15.72 -4.16
C VAL A 225 2.15 14.31 -4.71
N PHE A 226 1.69 14.22 -5.95
CA PHE A 226 1.73 13.00 -6.75
C PHE A 226 2.75 13.13 -7.86
N ALA A 227 3.37 12.03 -8.23
CA ALA A 227 4.24 11.91 -9.39
C ALA A 227 3.94 10.61 -10.13
N SER A 228 4.26 10.57 -11.42
CA SER A 228 4.20 9.34 -12.22
C SER A 228 5.60 8.79 -12.45
N ALA A 229 5.77 7.47 -12.43
CA ALA A 229 7.04 6.82 -12.78
C ALA A 229 7.47 7.10 -14.24
N ALA A 230 6.51 7.43 -15.11
CA ALA A 230 6.78 7.62 -16.54
C ALA A 230 7.65 8.86 -16.83
N ASP A 231 7.49 9.93 -16.09
CA ASP A 231 8.17 11.22 -16.32
C ASP A 231 8.73 11.86 -15.03
N LEU A 232 8.31 11.36 -13.86
CA LEU A 232 8.64 11.90 -12.54
C LEU A 232 8.21 13.37 -12.35
N GLU A 233 7.26 13.86 -13.16
CA GLU A 233 6.66 15.17 -12.97
C GLU A 233 5.73 15.19 -11.78
N THR A 234 5.83 16.22 -10.95
CA THR A 234 5.05 16.34 -9.72
C THR A 234 3.83 17.22 -9.89
N VAL A 235 2.69 16.76 -9.37
CA VAL A 235 1.43 17.49 -9.32
C VAL A 235 1.02 17.67 -7.85
N SER A 236 0.75 18.93 -7.44
CA SER A 236 0.27 19.20 -6.09
C SER A 236 -1.19 18.80 -5.91
N ALA A 237 -1.49 18.09 -4.83
CA ALA A 237 -2.84 17.68 -4.43
C ALA A 237 -3.30 18.38 -3.14
N GLY A 238 -2.99 19.66 -3.02
CA GLY A 238 -3.45 20.52 -1.94
C GLY A 238 -2.48 20.67 -0.78
N ALA A 239 -2.96 21.28 0.31
CA ALA A 239 -2.15 21.58 1.48
C ALA A 239 -1.65 20.31 2.17
N GLY A 240 -0.54 20.45 2.88
CA GLY A 240 -0.01 19.39 3.74
C GLY A 240 -0.92 19.09 4.94
N PHE A 241 -0.49 18.16 5.74
CA PHE A 241 -1.17 17.81 7.00
C PHE A 241 -0.60 18.66 8.14
N GLU A 242 -1.46 19.13 9.06
CA GLU A 242 -0.98 19.76 10.30
C GLU A 242 -0.13 18.79 11.15
N ARG A 243 -0.48 17.51 11.10
CA ARG A 243 0.29 16.41 11.68
C ARG A 243 0.32 15.26 10.68
N LEU A 244 1.47 14.65 10.54
CA LEU A 244 1.60 13.47 9.68
C LEU A 244 0.59 12.39 10.08
N PRO A 245 -0.04 11.72 9.11
CA PRO A 245 -0.94 10.60 9.37
C PRO A 245 -0.19 9.47 10.08
N GLN A 246 -0.94 8.63 10.78
CA GLN A 246 -0.40 7.44 11.42
C GLN A 246 0.03 6.40 10.38
N SER A 247 -0.72 6.28 9.30
CA SER A 247 -0.42 5.42 8.16
C SER A 247 -0.99 6.03 6.89
N MET A 248 -0.39 5.70 5.75
CA MET A 248 -0.85 6.16 4.45
C MET A 248 -0.56 5.12 3.37
N ALA A 249 -1.39 5.08 2.36
CA ALA A 249 -1.20 4.30 1.15
C ALA A 249 -1.88 4.99 -0.03
N ILE A 250 -1.33 4.86 -1.21
CA ILE A 250 -1.98 5.32 -2.43
C ILE A 250 -2.95 4.25 -2.93
N CYS A 251 -4.04 4.67 -3.56
CA CYS A 251 -4.95 3.83 -4.32
C CYS A 251 -5.34 4.54 -5.64
N SER A 252 -6.12 3.89 -6.50
CA SER A 252 -6.56 4.46 -7.77
C SER A 252 -7.22 5.83 -7.62
N ASP A 253 -7.96 6.05 -6.52
CA ASP A 253 -8.77 7.24 -6.30
C ASP A 253 -8.01 8.36 -5.57
N GLY A 254 -6.82 8.07 -5.01
CA GLY A 254 -6.01 9.07 -4.30
C GLY A 254 -5.21 8.48 -3.15
N LEU A 255 -5.06 9.25 -2.08
CA LEU A 255 -4.32 8.89 -0.88
C LEU A 255 -5.27 8.43 0.22
N LEU A 256 -5.17 7.15 0.60
CA LEU A 256 -5.78 6.62 1.82
C LEU A 256 -4.88 6.88 3.01
N TYR A 257 -5.42 7.34 4.12
CA TYR A 257 -4.64 7.57 5.32
C TYR A 257 -5.46 7.44 6.60
N VAL A 258 -4.78 7.15 7.70
CA VAL A 258 -5.35 7.18 9.05
C VAL A 258 -4.81 8.41 9.77
N PRO A 259 -5.67 9.37 10.16
CA PRO A 259 -5.24 10.50 10.97
C PRO A 259 -4.66 10.02 12.31
N ARG A 260 -3.63 10.69 12.80
CA ARG A 260 -2.94 10.31 14.03
C ARG A 260 -3.88 10.36 15.24
N GLY A 261 -3.99 9.22 15.95
CA GLY A 261 -4.85 9.07 17.13
C GLY A 261 -6.33 8.83 16.81
N GLU A 262 -6.65 8.55 15.58
CA GLU A 262 -8.00 8.20 15.15
C GLU A 262 -8.06 6.78 14.59
N GLU A 263 -9.22 6.15 14.68
CA GLU A 263 -9.51 4.83 14.09
C GLU A 263 -10.44 4.97 12.88
N ARG A 264 -10.14 5.92 12.00
CA ARG A 264 -10.86 6.08 10.73
C ARG A 264 -9.91 6.13 9.55
N LEU A 265 -10.31 5.51 8.46
CA LEU A 265 -9.63 5.60 7.18
C LEU A 265 -10.25 6.74 6.36
N VAL A 266 -9.43 7.63 5.86
CA VAL A 266 -9.83 8.78 5.06
C VAL A 266 -9.21 8.65 3.68
N LEU A 267 -10.01 8.88 2.64
CA LEU A 267 -9.53 9.06 1.28
C LEU A 267 -9.39 10.57 1.00
N ARG A 268 -8.21 10.99 0.59
CA ARG A 268 -7.97 12.29 -0.02
C ARG A 268 -7.81 12.08 -1.54
N ALA A 269 -8.79 12.55 -2.29
CA ALA A 269 -8.72 12.49 -3.75
C ALA A 269 -7.61 13.38 -4.30
N ARG A 270 -7.25 13.19 -5.57
CA ARG A 270 -6.17 13.98 -6.23
C ARG A 270 -6.49 15.47 -6.35
N ASP A 271 -7.75 15.86 -6.28
CA ASP A 271 -8.19 17.28 -6.23
C ASP A 271 -8.14 17.89 -4.82
N GLY A 272 -7.74 17.11 -3.83
CA GLY A 272 -7.61 17.51 -2.42
C GLY A 272 -8.90 17.36 -1.60
N THR A 273 -10.00 16.88 -2.17
CA THR A 273 -11.21 16.59 -1.40
C THR A 273 -11.02 15.39 -0.51
N GLU A 274 -11.64 15.40 0.68
CA GLU A 274 -11.50 14.34 1.67
C GLU A 274 -12.85 13.74 2.05
N GLN A 275 -12.86 12.42 2.19
CA GLN A 275 -14.01 11.68 2.71
C GLN A 275 -13.57 10.57 3.66
N THR A 276 -14.34 10.34 4.73
CA THR A 276 -14.14 9.16 5.58
C THR A 276 -14.66 7.93 4.86
N VAL A 277 -13.78 6.95 4.66
CA VAL A 277 -14.10 5.68 3.99
C VAL A 277 -14.57 4.64 4.99
N LEU A 278 -13.87 4.49 6.10
CA LEU A 278 -14.16 3.51 7.16
C LEU A 278 -13.94 4.10 8.55
N ARG A 279 -14.66 3.56 9.55
CA ARG A 279 -14.45 3.84 10.98
C ARG A 279 -14.14 2.55 11.73
N GLY A 280 -13.53 2.66 12.93
CA GLY A 280 -13.13 1.52 13.75
C GLY A 280 -12.03 0.68 13.08
N VAL A 281 -11.12 1.33 12.36
CA VAL A 281 -10.06 0.69 11.59
C VAL A 281 -8.78 0.71 12.40
N GLN A 282 -8.25 -0.47 12.66
CA GLN A 282 -6.97 -0.64 13.32
C GLN A 282 -5.97 -1.30 12.37
N SER A 283 -4.74 -0.77 12.33
CA SER A 283 -3.62 -1.29 11.51
C SER A 283 -4.01 -1.60 10.06
N PRO A 284 -4.59 -0.65 9.31
CA PRO A 284 -4.99 -0.91 7.94
C PRO A 284 -3.78 -1.15 7.04
N ALA A 285 -3.93 -2.07 6.10
CA ALA A 285 -3.02 -2.34 5.00
C ALA A 285 -3.76 -2.14 3.68
N VAL A 286 -3.11 -1.56 2.68
CA VAL A 286 -3.65 -1.43 1.34
C VAL A 286 -2.78 -2.23 0.38
N ILE A 287 -3.42 -3.13 -0.35
CA ILE A 287 -2.76 -3.94 -1.38
C ILE A 287 -3.61 -3.81 -2.64
N GLU A 288 -3.05 -3.19 -3.68
CA GLU A 288 -3.78 -2.87 -4.91
C GLU A 288 -5.05 -2.05 -4.58
N ASP A 289 -6.23 -2.63 -4.79
CA ASP A 289 -7.55 -2.05 -4.53
C ASP A 289 -8.19 -2.53 -3.21
N THR A 290 -7.47 -3.33 -2.44
CA THR A 290 -7.98 -4.00 -1.24
C THR A 290 -7.40 -3.39 0.02
N VAL A 291 -8.27 -2.96 0.93
CA VAL A 291 -7.91 -2.58 2.31
C VAL A 291 -8.09 -3.79 3.22
N ILE A 292 -7.07 -4.10 4.00
CA ILE A 292 -7.10 -5.10 5.05
C ILE A 292 -6.96 -4.36 6.37
N PHE A 293 -7.79 -4.66 7.34
CA PHE A 293 -7.78 -3.98 8.64
C PHE A 293 -8.25 -4.88 9.76
N ARG A 294 -7.91 -4.53 10.99
CA ARG A 294 -8.46 -5.15 12.19
C ARG A 294 -9.60 -4.33 12.77
N ARG A 295 -10.59 -5.03 13.31
CA ARG A 295 -11.69 -4.50 14.09
C ARG A 295 -12.09 -5.55 15.13
N ASN A 296 -12.12 -5.19 16.41
CA ASN A 296 -12.43 -6.13 17.50
C ASN A 296 -11.58 -7.43 17.45
N ASP A 297 -10.27 -7.30 17.22
CA ASP A 297 -9.30 -8.39 17.09
C ASP A 297 -9.50 -9.35 15.90
N GLU A 298 -10.52 -9.12 15.09
CA GLU A 298 -10.74 -9.87 13.85
C GLU A 298 -10.17 -9.15 12.64
N LEU A 299 -9.83 -9.91 11.62
CA LEU A 299 -9.28 -9.40 10.37
C LEU A 299 -10.38 -9.28 9.30
N TYR A 300 -10.48 -8.11 8.71
CA TYR A 300 -11.43 -7.76 7.66
C TYR A 300 -10.71 -7.31 6.39
N CYS A 301 -11.39 -7.44 5.27
CA CYS A 301 -11.00 -6.84 4.01
C CYS A 301 -12.17 -6.09 3.37
N CYS A 302 -11.85 -5.08 2.58
CA CYS A 302 -12.80 -4.34 1.75
C CYS A 302 -12.08 -3.71 0.56
N LEU A 303 -12.81 -3.11 -0.36
CA LEU A 303 -12.22 -2.28 -1.41
C LEU A 303 -11.73 -0.93 -0.85
N CYS A 304 -10.81 -0.27 -1.55
CA CYS A 304 -10.31 1.06 -1.19
C CYS A 304 -11.41 2.13 -1.08
N SER A 305 -12.52 1.93 -1.78
CA SER A 305 -13.75 2.72 -1.63
C SER A 305 -14.51 2.48 -0.32
N GLY A 306 -14.07 1.53 0.50
CA GLY A 306 -14.76 1.09 1.72
C GLY A 306 -15.87 0.07 1.47
N TRP A 307 -15.99 -0.45 0.26
CA TRP A 307 -17.06 -1.36 -0.12
C TRP A 307 -16.73 -2.83 0.10
N SER A 308 -17.75 -3.66 0.20
CA SER A 308 -17.60 -5.12 0.32
C SER A 308 -16.82 -5.54 1.55
N ILE A 309 -17.08 -4.92 2.72
CA ILE A 309 -16.44 -5.30 3.97
C ILE A 309 -16.80 -6.74 4.32
N ARG A 310 -15.79 -7.57 4.51
CA ARG A 310 -15.95 -8.98 4.84
C ARG A 310 -14.95 -9.40 5.89
N ARG A 311 -15.38 -10.27 6.79
CA ARG A 311 -14.49 -10.94 7.71
C ARG A 311 -13.66 -11.96 6.95
N LEU A 312 -12.34 -11.95 7.14
CA LEU A 312 -11.45 -12.81 6.37
C LEU A 312 -11.58 -14.29 6.74
N SER A 313 -11.92 -14.60 8.01
CA SER A 313 -11.97 -15.97 8.51
C SER A 313 -13.07 -16.84 7.88
N ASP A 314 -14.17 -16.26 7.45
CA ASP A 314 -15.34 -17.00 6.95
C ASP A 314 -16.03 -16.36 5.74
N GLY A 315 -15.57 -15.18 5.32
CA GLY A 315 -16.16 -14.44 4.21
C GLY A 315 -17.54 -13.86 4.50
N MET A 316 -18.01 -14.01 5.75
CA MET A 316 -19.30 -13.46 6.13
C MET A 316 -19.21 -11.94 6.23
N PRO A 317 -20.20 -11.23 5.71
CA PRO A 317 -20.37 -9.83 6.04
C PRO A 317 -20.50 -9.70 7.56
N GLU A 318 -20.00 -8.60 8.12
CA GLU A 318 -20.16 -8.31 9.56
C GLU A 318 -21.65 -8.28 9.93
N GLU A 319 -22.09 -9.10 10.85
CA GLU A 319 -23.50 -9.13 11.26
C GLU A 319 -23.89 -7.82 11.96
N SER A 320 -24.90 -7.12 11.43
CA SER A 320 -25.51 -5.98 12.13
C SER A 320 -26.40 -6.49 13.26
N ALA A 321 -26.31 -5.86 14.43
CA ALA A 321 -27.20 -6.16 15.55
C ALA A 321 -28.67 -5.95 15.15
N GLU A 322 -29.52 -6.92 15.50
CA GLU A 322 -30.96 -6.93 15.15
C GLU A 322 -31.70 -5.66 15.59
N GLY A 323 -32.41 -5.04 14.66
CA GLY A 323 -33.61 -4.25 14.92
C GLY A 323 -33.55 -2.74 14.90
N LYS A 324 -32.39 -2.10 14.73
CA LYS A 324 -32.26 -0.67 14.40
C LYS A 324 -31.09 -0.46 13.45
N LEU A 325 -31.30 0.42 12.47
CA LEU A 325 -30.22 0.86 11.58
C LEU A 325 -29.25 1.78 12.35
N GLU A 326 -28.59 1.26 13.34
CA GLU A 326 -27.41 1.86 13.95
C GLU A 326 -26.20 1.46 13.12
N CYS A 327 -26.02 2.12 11.99
CA CYS A 327 -24.84 1.95 11.15
C CYS A 327 -23.87 3.13 11.36
N SER A 328 -22.59 2.85 11.36
CA SER A 328 -21.56 3.86 11.32
C SER A 328 -21.14 4.23 9.90
N VAL A 329 -21.51 3.43 8.91
CA VAL A 329 -21.25 3.65 7.48
C VAL A 329 -22.44 3.18 6.64
N ILE A 330 -22.81 3.97 5.63
CA ILE A 330 -23.69 3.56 4.53
C ILE A 330 -22.85 3.59 3.25
N LEU A 331 -22.98 2.55 2.43
CA LEU A 331 -22.32 2.46 1.12
C LEU A 331 -23.36 2.13 0.06
N LEU A 332 -23.12 2.59 -1.15
CA LEU A 332 -23.98 2.35 -2.30
C LEU A 332 -23.21 1.54 -3.32
N GLU A 333 -23.59 0.28 -3.49
CA GLU A 333 -22.95 -0.65 -4.41
C GLU A 333 -23.73 -0.86 -5.70
N GLY A 334 -22.99 -1.14 -6.76
CA GLY A 334 -23.55 -1.49 -8.06
C GLY A 334 -24.14 -0.30 -8.80
N GLY A 335 -24.67 -0.60 -9.96
CA GLY A 335 -25.30 0.39 -10.80
C GLY A 335 -24.29 1.22 -11.62
N LYS A 336 -24.84 1.91 -12.62
CA LYS A 336 -24.12 2.90 -13.43
C LYS A 336 -24.43 4.28 -12.89
N THR A 337 -23.44 5.13 -12.83
CA THR A 337 -23.61 6.55 -12.45
C THR A 337 -23.73 7.49 -13.67
N SER A 338 -23.44 6.98 -14.87
CA SER A 338 -23.74 7.65 -16.15
C SER A 338 -24.88 6.91 -16.84
N LEU A 339 -26.00 7.59 -17.06
CA LEU A 339 -27.25 7.05 -17.58
C LEU A 339 -27.73 7.91 -18.75
N ARG A 340 -28.53 7.31 -19.63
CA ARG A 340 -29.32 8.06 -20.61
C ARG A 340 -30.69 8.35 -20.03
N ALA A 341 -31.33 9.42 -20.48
CA ALA A 341 -32.69 9.75 -20.08
C ALA A 341 -33.62 8.56 -20.33
N GLY A 342 -34.39 8.17 -19.31
CA GLY A 342 -35.27 6.99 -19.30
C GLY A 342 -34.56 5.68 -18.90
N GLU A 343 -33.26 5.63 -18.76
CA GLU A 343 -32.52 4.45 -18.26
C GLU A 343 -32.64 4.34 -16.73
N SER A 344 -32.72 3.12 -16.24
CA SER A 344 -32.72 2.85 -14.79
C SER A 344 -31.54 1.99 -14.40
N THR A 345 -31.06 2.20 -13.18
CA THR A 345 -30.01 1.41 -12.54
C THR A 345 -30.40 1.05 -11.12
N TYR A 346 -29.79 0.01 -10.55
CA TYR A 346 -30.08 -0.45 -9.21
C TYR A 346 -28.86 -0.35 -8.33
N LEU A 347 -29.03 0.25 -7.15
CA LEU A 347 -28.00 0.35 -6.12
C LEU A 347 -28.33 -0.60 -4.97
N THR A 348 -27.35 -1.36 -4.52
CA THR A 348 -27.41 -2.10 -3.27
C THR A 348 -26.88 -1.21 -2.17
N VAL A 349 -27.58 -1.12 -1.06
CA VAL A 349 -27.09 -0.40 0.13
C VAL A 349 -26.39 -1.39 1.03
N VAL A 350 -25.18 -1.08 1.42
CA VAL A 350 -24.40 -1.84 2.40
C VAL A 350 -24.21 -0.96 3.63
N THR A 351 -24.65 -1.45 4.78
CA THR A 351 -24.49 -0.75 6.07
C THR A 351 -23.52 -1.52 6.94
N ASP A 352 -22.44 -0.87 7.34
CA ASP A 352 -21.35 -1.39 8.17
C ASP A 352 -20.78 -2.75 7.76
N SER A 353 -21.42 -3.55 6.90
CA SER A 353 -20.91 -4.82 6.41
C SER A 353 -21.99 -5.75 5.82
N VAL A 354 -23.23 -5.37 5.84
CA VAL A 354 -24.32 -6.21 5.36
C VAL A 354 -25.14 -5.46 4.32
N SER A 355 -25.52 -6.15 3.23
CA SER A 355 -26.52 -5.60 2.32
C SER A 355 -27.81 -5.36 3.09
N ALA A 356 -28.27 -4.11 3.09
CA ALA A 356 -29.49 -3.73 3.78
C ALA A 356 -30.69 -4.43 3.13
N GLY A 357 -31.48 -5.13 3.91
CA GLY A 357 -32.77 -5.68 3.49
C GLY A 357 -33.85 -4.58 3.31
N ALA A 358 -34.99 -4.95 2.72
CA ALA A 358 -36.07 -4.01 2.44
C ALA A 358 -36.53 -3.19 3.67
N GLU A 359 -36.65 -3.82 4.84
CA GLU A 359 -37.04 -3.15 6.09
C GLU A 359 -36.00 -2.13 6.57
N GLN A 360 -34.72 -2.35 6.27
CA GLN A 360 -33.65 -1.45 6.61
C GLN A 360 -33.59 -0.28 5.62
N LEU A 361 -33.84 -0.51 4.33
CA LEU A 361 -33.92 0.54 3.33
C LEU A 361 -35.04 1.55 3.61
N GLU A 362 -36.17 1.11 4.13
CA GLU A 362 -37.30 1.98 4.51
C GLU A 362 -36.93 2.95 5.66
N GLN A 363 -35.86 2.68 6.42
CA GLN A 363 -35.36 3.54 7.47
C GLN A 363 -34.35 4.60 6.97
N LEU A 364 -33.97 4.54 5.69
CA LEU A 364 -33.05 5.51 5.09
C LEU A 364 -33.81 6.70 4.50
N ALA A 365 -33.23 7.87 4.67
CA ALA A 365 -33.63 9.04 3.91
C ALA A 365 -32.91 9.03 2.55
N LEU A 366 -33.69 8.99 1.47
CA LEU A 366 -33.18 9.13 0.11
C LEU A 366 -33.28 10.61 -0.28
N LEU A 367 -32.16 11.26 -0.54
CA LEU A 367 -32.08 12.69 -0.84
C LEU A 367 -31.47 12.88 -2.23
N ILE A 368 -32.10 13.68 -3.05
CA ILE A 368 -31.63 14.03 -4.39
C ILE A 368 -31.45 15.55 -4.43
N LYS A 369 -30.30 16.01 -4.88
CA LYS A 369 -30.00 17.46 -4.96
C LYS A 369 -30.84 18.15 -6.03
N ASP A 370 -31.06 17.46 -7.15
CA ASP A 370 -31.91 17.92 -8.26
C ASP A 370 -32.78 16.77 -8.74
N GLU A 371 -34.05 16.80 -8.35
CA GLU A 371 -35.05 15.77 -8.66
C GLU A 371 -35.54 15.82 -10.11
N THR A 372 -35.17 16.83 -10.87
CA THR A 372 -35.50 16.86 -12.33
C THR A 372 -34.56 15.96 -13.12
N VAL A 373 -33.36 15.68 -12.60
CA VAL A 373 -32.34 14.88 -13.28
C VAL A 373 -32.51 13.38 -13.03
N ILE A 374 -32.81 12.97 -11.80
CA ILE A 374 -33.06 11.57 -11.44
C ILE A 374 -34.23 11.45 -10.45
N LYS A 375 -34.83 10.24 -10.41
CA LYS A 375 -35.72 9.80 -9.36
C LYS A 375 -35.11 8.58 -8.66
N ALA A 376 -35.29 8.47 -7.34
CA ALA A 376 -34.90 7.31 -6.56
C ALA A 376 -36.11 6.71 -5.84
N GLU A 377 -36.23 5.39 -5.83
CA GLU A 377 -37.27 4.67 -5.11
C GLU A 377 -36.75 3.32 -4.60
N ILE A 378 -37.31 2.86 -3.48
CA ILE A 378 -36.94 1.54 -2.91
C ILE A 378 -37.69 0.47 -3.73
N ALA A 379 -36.94 -0.48 -4.25
CA ALA A 379 -37.42 -1.58 -5.07
C ALA A 379 -36.93 -2.93 -4.45
N GLY A 380 -37.69 -3.42 -3.48
CA GLY A 380 -37.35 -4.60 -2.71
C GLY A 380 -36.12 -4.34 -1.82
N ASP A 381 -35.05 -5.08 -2.03
CA ASP A 381 -33.77 -4.97 -1.32
C ASP A 381 -32.76 -4.00 -1.99
N ARG A 382 -33.22 -3.17 -2.92
CA ARG A 382 -32.37 -2.24 -3.70
C ARG A 382 -33.03 -0.87 -3.84
N ILE A 383 -32.19 0.12 -4.19
CA ILE A 383 -32.67 1.43 -4.62
C ILE A 383 -32.61 1.47 -6.13
N CYS A 384 -33.77 1.72 -6.76
CA CYS A 384 -33.89 1.98 -8.20
C CYS A 384 -33.66 3.47 -8.45
N ILE A 385 -32.68 3.82 -9.26
CA ILE A 385 -32.44 5.17 -9.76
C ILE A 385 -32.90 5.23 -11.22
N THR A 386 -33.80 6.13 -11.54
CA THR A 386 -34.27 6.38 -12.90
C THR A 386 -33.84 7.74 -13.37
N ALA A 387 -33.16 7.79 -14.50
CA ALA A 387 -32.74 9.02 -15.17
C ALA A 387 -33.94 9.71 -15.82
N LEU A 388 -34.12 11.00 -15.57
CA LEU A 388 -35.24 11.79 -16.07
C LEU A 388 -34.83 12.74 -17.18
N GLU A 389 -34.00 13.75 -16.86
CA GLU A 389 -33.55 14.77 -17.77
C GLU A 389 -32.03 14.86 -17.76
N ALA A 390 -31.42 15.34 -18.85
CA ALA A 390 -29.99 15.51 -18.96
C ALA A 390 -29.47 16.52 -17.91
N GLY A 391 -28.40 16.15 -17.21
CA GLY A 391 -27.82 16.97 -16.16
C GLY A 391 -26.96 16.18 -15.19
N ASN A 392 -26.49 16.88 -14.16
CA ASN A 392 -25.71 16.28 -13.08
C ASN A 392 -26.43 16.50 -11.75
N THR A 393 -26.55 15.44 -10.95
CA THR A 393 -27.13 15.54 -9.62
C THR A 393 -26.45 14.62 -8.63
N ILE A 394 -26.54 14.95 -7.34
CA ILE A 394 -26.03 14.10 -6.25
C ILE A 394 -27.21 13.36 -5.65
N PHE A 395 -27.08 12.05 -5.57
CA PHE A 395 -27.95 11.17 -4.79
C PHE A 395 -27.27 10.85 -3.46
N ARG A 396 -28.04 10.92 -2.37
CA ARG A 396 -27.57 10.59 -1.02
C ARG A 396 -28.56 9.63 -0.36
N ALA A 397 -28.04 8.52 0.17
CA ALA A 397 -28.75 7.68 1.13
C ALA A 397 -28.20 7.98 2.53
N ALA A 398 -29.04 8.29 3.49
CA ALA A 398 -28.64 8.69 4.82
C ALA A 398 -29.49 8.02 5.90
N THR A 399 -28.94 7.81 7.10
CA THR A 399 -29.73 7.45 8.29
C THR A 399 -30.78 8.54 8.59
N ALA A 400 -31.81 8.19 9.33
CA ALA A 400 -32.86 9.14 9.73
C ALA A 400 -32.29 10.38 10.43
N GLN A 401 -31.20 10.24 11.16
CA GLN A 401 -30.49 11.34 11.83
C GLN A 401 -29.56 12.12 10.89
N LYS A 402 -29.38 11.66 9.64
CA LYS A 402 -28.53 12.27 8.58
C LYS A 402 -27.06 12.46 8.97
N ASN A 403 -26.61 11.79 10.00
CA ASN A 403 -25.22 11.84 10.47
C ASN A 403 -24.33 10.76 9.81
N VAL A 404 -24.94 9.73 9.23
CA VAL A 404 -24.27 8.71 8.43
C VAL A 404 -24.92 8.69 7.06
N PHE A 405 -24.16 8.85 6.01
CA PHE A 405 -24.68 8.90 4.64
C PHE A 405 -23.63 8.43 3.62
N ALA A 406 -24.12 8.02 2.45
CA ALA A 406 -23.34 7.82 1.25
C ALA A 406 -23.89 8.67 0.11
N GLU A 407 -23.01 9.16 -0.74
CA GLU A 407 -23.34 9.99 -1.91
C GLU A 407 -22.80 9.40 -3.20
N LEU A 408 -23.54 9.55 -4.28
CA LEU A 408 -23.10 9.27 -5.64
C LEU A 408 -23.46 10.45 -6.54
N LEU A 409 -22.52 10.84 -7.40
CA LEU A 409 -22.77 11.80 -8.48
C LEU A 409 -23.34 11.04 -9.69
N PHE A 410 -24.52 11.42 -10.14
CA PHE A 410 -25.14 10.91 -11.36
C PHE A 410 -25.01 11.92 -12.48
N THR A 411 -24.65 11.43 -13.67
CA THR A 411 -24.65 12.17 -14.92
C THR A 411 -25.70 11.54 -15.84
N VAL A 412 -26.63 12.33 -16.33
CA VAL A 412 -27.64 11.91 -17.32
C VAL A 412 -27.37 12.63 -18.65
N GLU A 413 -27.24 11.83 -19.73
CA GLU A 413 -27.00 12.26 -21.11
C GLU A 413 -28.28 12.23 -21.96
#